data_1792b72de8cce43d0ae63192282841ba
#
_entry.id   1792b72de8cce43d0ae63192282841ba
#
_cell.length_a   1.000
_cell.length_b   1.000
_cell.length_c   1.000
_cell.angle_alpha   90.00
_cell.angle_beta   90.00
_cell.angle_gamma   90.00
#
_symmetry.space_group_name_H-M   'P 1'
#
loop_
_entity.id
_entity.type
_entity.pdbx_description
1 polymer ?
#
loop_
_entity_poly.entity_id
_entity_poly.type
_entity_poly.pdbx_seq_one_letter_code
_entity_poly.pdbx_strand_id
1 'polypeptide(L)'
;IFKNSQNALRLNLLNFAAYVKIMPDYKSEKVMDYKKYISEKLAAEGISAEEIYSSIALPPDPSMGDYALPCFKFAKVLRKSPAVIAQTLAQSFPADGVIERAEAVNGYLNFTINKGALARETIDGVLAAGERYGSSAEGAGRTVCIDYSSVNIAKPFHIGHLSTTAIGSALYKIFNFLGYKAVGINHLGDYGTQFGKLICAYKHWGDREEVEKGGIHAINDLYVRFNSEATEQMEQEAREYFRLIESGDREANELFDWFKELTLEYVKGIYEKLNVTFDSYAGERFYTDKMGPVVDELREKGLLKESEGAQIVDLEPYGMPPCLILRSDGASLYATRDLAAAIYRKKTYDFYKCLYVVAYQQNLHFRQVFKVLELMGREWAKDLVHVAYGMVSLEDGAMSTRKGKVVWLEDVI
;
A
#
# COMPACT_ATOMS: atom_id res chain seq x y z
N ILE A 1 8.71 19.87 -19.20
CA ILE A 1 7.56 19.02 -18.72
C ILE A 1 7.25 19.30 -17.24
N PHE A 2 8.10 20.01 -16.46
CA PHE A 2 7.94 20.20 -15.00
C PHE A 2 7.66 21.65 -14.55
N LYS A 3 7.11 22.52 -15.37
CA LYS A 3 6.98 23.96 -15.03
C LYS A 3 5.64 24.45 -14.48
N ASN A 4 4.64 23.60 -14.22
CA ASN A 4 3.36 24.04 -13.64
C ASN A 4 2.81 23.09 -12.55
N SER A 5 3.67 22.58 -11.66
CA SER A 5 3.30 21.54 -10.68
C SER A 5 2.91 22.06 -9.28
N GLN A 6 2.68 23.35 -9.06
CA GLN A 6 2.19 23.81 -7.76
C GLN A 6 0.76 23.35 -7.45
N ASN A 7 -0.05 23.00 -8.45
CA ASN A 7 -1.38 22.41 -8.25
C ASN A 7 -1.39 20.87 -8.22
N ALA A 8 -0.38 20.20 -8.76
CA ALA A 8 -0.27 18.74 -8.72
C ALA A 8 0.30 18.24 -7.37
N LEU A 9 0.99 19.08 -6.62
CA LEU A 9 1.52 18.78 -5.28
C LEU A 9 0.53 19.07 -4.14
N ARG A 10 -0.69 19.50 -4.42
CA ARG A 10 -1.82 19.22 -3.53
C ARG A 10 -2.26 17.75 -3.66
N LEU A 11 -1.30 16.86 -3.61
CA LEU A 11 -1.49 15.48 -3.15
C LEU A 11 -2.21 15.61 -1.82
N ASN A 12 -3.46 15.19 -1.80
CA ASN A 12 -4.35 15.26 -0.68
C ASN A 12 -3.64 14.81 0.60
N LEU A 13 -3.13 15.76 1.39
CA LEU A 13 -2.68 15.57 2.76
C LEU A 13 -3.77 14.92 3.64
N LEU A 14 -5.02 14.90 3.17
CA LEU A 14 -6.14 14.17 3.78
C LEU A 14 -5.93 12.66 3.85
N ASN A 15 -5.12 12.06 2.95
CA ASN A 15 -4.77 10.65 3.05
C ASN A 15 -3.53 10.39 3.93
N PHE A 16 -2.74 11.40 4.27
CA PHE A 16 -1.60 11.24 5.18
C PHE A 16 -2.04 10.72 6.55
N ALA A 17 -3.20 11.13 7.04
CA ALA A 17 -3.79 10.61 8.28
C ALA A 17 -4.14 9.10 8.20
N ALA A 18 -4.44 8.57 7.01
CA ALA A 18 -4.62 7.12 6.80
C ALA A 18 -3.26 6.40 6.83
N TYR A 19 -2.21 7.02 6.30
CA TYR A 19 -0.84 6.48 6.37
C TYR A 19 -0.31 6.44 7.80
N VAL A 20 -0.59 7.47 8.61
CA VAL A 20 -0.20 7.52 10.03
C VAL A 20 -0.87 6.40 10.84
N LYS A 21 -2.08 5.96 10.48
CA LYS A 21 -2.75 4.78 11.09
C LYS A 21 -2.11 3.44 10.70
N ILE A 22 -1.33 3.40 9.61
CA ILE A 22 -0.63 2.20 9.14
C ILE A 22 0.72 2.07 9.86
N MET A 23 1.35 3.20 10.17
CA MET A 23 2.61 3.23 10.92
C MET A 23 2.31 3.20 12.41
N PRO A 24 2.86 2.23 13.16
CA PRO A 24 2.84 2.30 14.61
C PRO A 24 3.60 3.55 15.10
N ASP A 25 3.29 4.00 16.31
CA ASP A 25 4.03 5.11 16.94
C ASP A 25 5.53 4.75 16.98
N TYR A 26 6.31 5.35 16.08
CA TYR A 26 7.74 5.09 15.96
C TYR A 26 8.45 5.53 17.24
N LYS A 27 8.88 4.56 18.03
CA LYS A 27 9.79 4.76 19.15
C LYS A 27 11.16 4.24 18.76
N SER A 28 12.04 5.11 18.34
CA SER A 28 13.45 4.78 18.17
C SER A 28 14.04 4.47 19.53
N GLU A 29 14.41 3.22 19.78
CA GLU A 29 15.08 2.83 21.05
C GLU A 29 16.47 3.43 21.22
N LYS A 30 17.01 4.12 20.20
CA LYS A 30 18.41 4.59 20.17
C LYS A 30 18.59 6.10 20.05
N VAL A 31 17.53 6.87 19.88
CA VAL A 31 17.59 8.33 19.93
C VAL A 31 16.88 8.78 21.20
N MET A 32 17.51 9.67 21.95
CA MET A 32 16.94 10.18 23.21
C MET A 32 15.56 10.79 22.94
N ASP A 33 14.53 10.29 23.63
CA ASP A 33 13.22 10.92 23.66
C ASP A 33 13.29 12.16 24.55
N TYR A 34 13.59 13.31 23.96
CA TYR A 34 13.71 14.57 24.68
C TYR A 34 12.43 14.96 25.41
N LYS A 35 11.25 14.62 24.88
CA LYS A 35 9.98 14.84 25.59
C LYS A 35 9.89 14.02 26.85
N LYS A 36 10.29 12.75 26.78
CA LYS A 36 10.36 11.84 27.93
C LYS A 36 11.36 12.35 28.94
N TYR A 37 12.55 12.69 28.48
CA TYR A 37 13.60 13.24 29.32
C TYR A 37 13.15 14.50 30.07
N ILE A 38 12.57 15.48 29.37
CA ILE A 38 12.05 16.70 29.96
C ILE A 38 10.91 16.40 30.95
N SER A 39 9.99 15.51 30.59
CA SER A 39 8.84 15.16 31.43
C SER A 39 9.26 14.46 32.73
N GLU A 40 10.20 13.55 32.68
CA GLU A 40 10.74 12.87 33.86
C GLU A 40 11.50 13.83 34.81
N LYS A 41 12.23 14.80 34.25
CA LYS A 41 12.93 15.83 35.03
C LYS A 41 12.00 16.85 35.68
N LEU A 42 10.84 17.11 35.10
CA LEU A 42 9.85 18.07 35.60
C LEU A 42 8.77 17.44 36.49
N ALA A 43 8.66 16.12 36.48
CA ALA A 43 7.66 15.42 37.29
C ALA A 43 7.83 15.74 38.77
N ALA A 44 6.74 16.23 39.39
CA ALA A 44 6.68 16.64 40.78
C ALA A 44 5.31 16.33 41.36
N GLU A 45 5.17 16.49 42.68
CA GLU A 45 3.89 16.30 43.37
C GLU A 45 2.79 17.18 42.73
N GLY A 46 1.77 16.54 42.19
CA GLY A 46 0.62 17.19 41.53
C GLY A 46 0.70 17.27 40.00
N ILE A 47 1.82 16.90 39.36
CA ILE A 47 1.91 16.80 37.89
C ILE A 47 2.73 15.56 37.52
N SER A 48 2.11 14.60 36.85
CA SER A 48 2.78 13.38 36.40
C SER A 48 3.66 13.61 35.17
N ALA A 49 4.70 12.78 35.00
CA ALA A 49 5.53 12.79 33.79
C ALA A 49 4.69 12.55 32.52
N GLU A 50 3.66 11.70 32.58
CA GLU A 50 2.78 11.38 31.46
C GLU A 50 1.94 12.59 31.01
N GLU A 51 1.41 13.38 31.97
CA GLU A 51 0.68 14.61 31.67
C GLU A 51 1.59 15.68 31.04
N ILE A 52 2.82 15.80 31.53
CA ILE A 52 3.83 16.69 30.96
C ILE A 52 4.19 16.24 29.56
N TYR A 53 4.53 14.96 29.37
CA TYR A 53 4.89 14.38 28.07
C TYR A 53 3.83 14.63 27.01
N SER A 54 2.57 14.35 27.33
CA SER A 54 1.43 14.58 26.42
C SER A 54 1.18 16.05 26.11
N SER A 55 1.66 16.96 26.96
CA SER A 55 1.47 18.41 26.81
C SER A 55 2.61 19.11 26.08
N ILE A 56 3.80 18.53 26.03
CA ILE A 56 4.94 19.09 25.29
C ILE A 56 4.65 19.08 23.79
N ALA A 57 4.83 20.23 23.15
CA ALA A 57 4.66 20.45 21.72
C ALA A 57 5.89 21.15 21.10
N LEU A 58 5.95 21.20 19.78
CA LEU A 58 6.90 22.06 19.07
C LEU A 58 6.38 23.50 19.14
N PRO A 59 7.24 24.49 19.46
CA PRO A 59 6.83 25.87 19.39
C PRO A 59 6.53 26.31 17.94
N PRO A 60 5.62 27.25 17.72
CA PRO A 60 5.28 27.73 16.37
C PRO A 60 6.44 28.46 15.68
N ASP A 61 7.35 29.06 16.46
CA ASP A 61 8.54 29.75 15.99
C ASP A 61 9.79 29.04 16.54
N PRO A 62 10.70 28.56 15.67
CA PRO A 62 11.94 27.90 16.08
C PRO A 62 12.86 28.77 16.97
N SER A 63 12.72 30.09 16.93
CA SER A 63 13.47 31.00 17.81
C SER A 63 13.07 30.86 19.28
N MET A 64 11.89 30.29 19.55
CA MET A 64 11.40 30.05 20.91
C MET A 64 11.96 28.77 21.56
N GLY A 65 12.76 28.00 20.84
CA GLY A 65 13.35 26.74 21.30
C GLY A 65 12.87 25.53 20.47
N ASP A 66 13.29 24.34 20.93
CA ASP A 66 12.99 23.09 20.25
C ASP A 66 11.70 22.44 20.79
N TYR A 67 11.35 22.66 22.05
CA TYR A 67 10.14 22.18 22.70
C TYR A 67 9.50 23.26 23.56
N ALA A 68 8.16 23.19 23.72
CA ALA A 68 7.40 24.08 24.58
C ALA A 68 6.39 23.30 25.43
N LEU A 69 6.34 23.59 26.72
CA LEU A 69 5.33 23.09 27.64
C LEU A 69 4.34 24.21 27.99
N PRO A 70 3.07 24.12 27.57
CA PRO A 70 2.03 25.08 27.96
C PRO A 70 1.61 24.84 29.42
N CYS A 71 1.95 25.74 30.34
CA CYS A 71 1.67 25.60 31.76
C CYS A 71 0.20 25.91 32.13
N PHE A 72 -0.64 26.34 31.19
CA PHE A 72 -2.05 26.66 31.41
C PHE A 72 -2.86 25.47 31.96
N LYS A 73 -2.57 24.27 31.51
CA LYS A 73 -3.27 23.05 31.96
C LYS A 73 -3.05 22.78 33.47
N PHE A 74 -1.92 23.19 34.00
CA PHE A 74 -1.53 22.93 35.40
C PHE A 74 -1.99 24.01 36.37
N ALA A 75 -2.49 25.12 35.87
CA ALA A 75 -2.89 26.28 36.70
C ALA A 75 -3.93 25.93 37.78
N LYS A 76 -4.92 25.10 37.41
CA LYS A 76 -5.98 24.65 38.33
C LYS A 76 -5.47 23.69 39.42
N VAL A 77 -4.59 22.76 39.02
CA VAL A 77 -4.03 21.72 39.90
C VAL A 77 -3.07 22.37 40.91
N LEU A 78 -2.14 23.20 40.41
CA LEU A 78 -1.12 23.83 41.22
C LEU A 78 -1.61 25.13 41.92
N ARG A 79 -2.81 25.60 41.61
CA ARG A 79 -3.41 26.85 42.14
C ARG A 79 -2.47 28.06 41.98
N LYS A 80 -1.77 28.16 40.86
CA LYS A 80 -0.84 29.21 40.48
C LYS A 80 -1.12 29.70 39.07
N SER A 81 -0.72 30.92 38.75
CA SER A 81 -0.82 31.42 37.38
C SER A 81 0.14 30.64 36.45
N PRO A 82 -0.20 30.44 35.17
CA PRO A 82 0.67 29.76 34.22
C PRO A 82 2.08 30.35 34.13
N ALA A 83 2.20 31.68 34.22
CA ALA A 83 3.49 32.37 34.20
C ALA A 83 4.34 32.02 35.43
N VAL A 84 3.74 31.97 36.62
CA VAL A 84 4.43 31.60 37.87
C VAL A 84 4.85 30.12 37.83
N ILE A 85 4.01 29.25 37.27
CA ILE A 85 4.34 27.83 37.10
C ILE A 85 5.54 27.69 36.16
N ALA A 86 5.50 28.32 34.98
CA ALA A 86 6.60 28.28 34.03
C ALA A 86 7.92 28.79 34.63
N GLN A 87 7.88 29.92 35.40
CA GLN A 87 9.05 30.44 36.08
C GLN A 87 9.59 29.50 37.13
N THR A 88 8.72 28.90 37.96
CA THR A 88 9.12 27.98 39.02
C THR A 88 9.80 26.74 38.40
N LEU A 89 9.21 26.18 37.34
CA LEU A 89 9.74 25.03 36.63
C LEU A 89 11.06 25.34 35.90
N ALA A 90 11.19 26.53 35.31
CA ALA A 90 12.43 26.99 34.68
C ALA A 90 13.59 27.07 35.69
N GLN A 91 13.31 27.63 36.88
CA GLN A 91 14.31 27.77 37.95
C GLN A 91 14.74 26.40 38.54
N SER A 92 13.83 25.43 38.58
CA SER A 92 14.11 24.10 39.10
C SER A 92 14.71 23.14 38.05
N PHE A 93 14.66 23.50 36.78
CA PHE A 93 15.18 22.64 35.72
C PHE A 93 16.71 22.67 35.69
N PRO A 94 17.39 21.52 35.88
CA PRO A 94 18.85 21.48 35.94
C PRO A 94 19.48 21.72 34.56
N ALA A 95 20.50 22.54 34.50
CA ALA A 95 21.39 22.61 33.36
C ALA A 95 22.29 21.37 33.38
N ASP A 96 22.11 20.44 32.45
CA ASP A 96 22.76 19.13 32.50
C ASP A 96 23.49 18.69 31.21
N GLY A 97 23.70 19.61 30.30
CA GLY A 97 24.39 19.33 29.05
C GLY A 97 23.51 18.69 27.97
N VAL A 98 22.31 18.21 28.29
CA VAL A 98 21.31 17.70 27.34
C VAL A 98 20.40 18.82 26.88
N ILE A 99 19.85 19.55 27.82
CA ILE A 99 19.08 20.78 27.58
C ILE A 99 19.99 21.99 27.87
N GLU A 100 20.20 22.79 26.85
CA GLU A 100 21.03 23.98 26.94
C GLU A 100 20.34 25.07 27.77
N ARG A 101 19.01 25.20 27.60
CA ARG A 101 18.24 26.31 28.18
C ARG A 101 16.78 25.91 28.39
N ALA A 102 16.23 26.31 29.54
CA ALA A 102 14.81 26.24 29.84
C ALA A 102 14.32 27.65 30.22
N GLU A 103 13.43 28.27 29.44
CA GLU A 103 12.99 29.66 29.60
C GLU A 103 11.48 29.76 29.71
N ALA A 104 11.04 30.53 30.69
CA ALA A 104 9.63 30.86 30.89
C ALA A 104 9.22 32.11 30.07
N VAL A 105 8.28 31.94 29.16
CA VAL A 105 7.74 33.02 28.32
C VAL A 105 6.21 32.93 28.28
N ASN A 106 5.52 33.93 28.78
CA ASN A 106 4.05 34.08 28.70
C ASN A 106 3.24 32.84 29.13
N GLY A 107 3.70 32.10 30.16
CA GLY A 107 3.02 30.91 30.64
C GLY A 107 3.39 29.62 29.87
N TYR A 108 4.37 29.69 28.99
CA TYR A 108 5.04 28.56 28.39
C TYR A 108 6.43 28.36 29.01
N LEU A 109 6.86 27.13 29.16
CA LEU A 109 8.24 26.78 29.43
C LEU A 109 8.85 26.22 28.15
N ASN A 110 9.79 26.94 27.58
CA ASN A 110 10.47 26.61 26.33
C ASN A 110 11.83 25.98 26.62
N PHE A 111 12.17 24.96 25.85
CA PHE A 111 13.43 24.21 25.98
C PHE A 111 14.25 24.30 24.71
N THR A 112 15.54 24.57 24.88
CA THR A 112 16.52 24.51 23.80
C THR A 112 17.44 23.31 24.07
N ILE A 113 17.54 22.41 23.10
CA ILE A 113 18.42 21.23 23.16
C ILE A 113 19.88 21.67 22.95
N ASN A 114 20.79 21.07 23.70
CA ASN A 114 22.21 21.23 23.43
C ASN A 114 22.58 20.59 22.10
N LYS A 115 22.81 21.40 21.09
CA LYS A 115 23.11 20.94 19.71
C LYS A 115 24.38 20.10 19.64
N GLY A 116 25.37 20.38 20.48
CA GLY A 116 26.59 19.58 20.57
C GLY A 116 26.33 18.18 21.11
N ALA A 117 25.49 18.05 22.14
CA ALA A 117 25.08 16.77 22.69
C ALA A 117 24.25 15.97 21.68
N LEU A 118 23.26 16.62 21.04
CA LEU A 118 22.44 16.01 19.98
C LEU A 118 23.29 15.51 18.81
N ALA A 119 24.22 16.34 18.33
CA ALA A 119 25.10 15.96 17.24
C ALA A 119 25.99 14.75 17.58
N ARG A 120 26.58 14.75 18.79
CA ARG A 120 27.41 13.64 19.28
C ARG A 120 26.59 12.35 19.39
N GLU A 121 25.45 12.39 20.06
CA GLU A 121 24.55 11.24 20.21
C GLU A 121 24.12 10.66 18.85
N THR A 122 23.74 11.55 17.92
CA THR A 122 23.33 11.15 16.57
C THR A 122 24.48 10.49 15.81
N ILE A 123 25.67 11.11 15.81
CA ILE A 123 26.84 10.60 15.08
C ILE A 123 27.29 9.26 15.70
N ASP A 124 27.42 9.19 17.02
CA ASP A 124 27.81 7.96 17.71
C ASP A 124 26.79 6.84 17.46
N GLY A 125 25.49 7.17 17.46
CA GLY A 125 24.42 6.24 17.11
C GLY A 125 24.50 5.73 15.69
N VAL A 126 24.74 6.62 14.71
CA VAL A 126 24.93 6.25 13.30
C VAL A 126 26.15 5.35 13.13
N LEU A 127 27.28 5.72 13.72
CA LEU A 127 28.52 4.93 13.63
C LEU A 127 28.37 3.55 14.27
N ALA A 128 27.68 3.47 15.41
CA ALA A 128 27.47 2.20 16.12
C ALA A 128 26.49 1.27 15.40
N ALA A 129 25.42 1.82 14.82
CA ALA A 129 24.36 1.04 14.16
C ALA A 129 24.63 0.78 12.67
N GLY A 130 25.46 1.61 12.00
CA GLY A 130 25.73 1.53 10.58
C GLY A 130 24.45 1.56 9.76
N GLU A 131 24.31 0.62 8.82
CA GLU A 131 23.13 0.49 7.95
C GLU A 131 21.83 0.23 8.72
N ARG A 132 21.90 -0.16 9.98
CA ARG A 132 20.73 -0.41 10.83
C ARG A 132 20.30 0.82 11.64
N TYR A 133 20.95 1.96 11.49
CA TYR A 133 20.53 3.17 12.19
C TYR A 133 19.08 3.55 11.82
N GLY A 134 18.24 3.74 12.83
CA GLY A 134 16.81 3.98 12.68
C GLY A 134 15.95 2.71 12.52
N SER A 135 16.56 1.51 12.48
CA SER A 135 15.78 0.26 12.53
C SER A 135 15.19 0.03 13.93
N SER A 136 14.13 -0.76 13.99
CA SER A 136 13.53 -1.18 15.27
C SER A 136 13.19 -2.67 15.27
N ALA A 137 12.85 -3.21 16.43
CA ALA A 137 12.32 -4.55 16.61
C ALA A 137 10.80 -4.54 16.87
N GLU A 138 10.15 -3.41 16.66
CA GLU A 138 8.72 -3.23 16.95
C GLU A 138 7.84 -4.25 16.22
N GLY A 139 8.22 -4.59 15.00
CA GLY A 139 7.52 -5.57 14.16
C GLY A 139 7.83 -7.03 14.48
N ALA A 140 8.70 -7.34 15.44
CA ALA A 140 9.15 -8.70 15.68
C ALA A 140 8.00 -9.70 15.90
N GLY A 141 8.04 -10.80 15.15
CA GLY A 141 7.01 -11.83 15.17
C GLY A 141 5.71 -11.49 14.42
N ARG A 142 5.62 -10.33 13.77
CA ARG A 142 4.43 -9.91 13.00
C ARG A 142 4.72 -9.88 11.51
N THR A 143 3.82 -10.45 10.71
CA THR A 143 3.91 -10.46 9.24
C THR A 143 3.03 -9.36 8.64
N VAL A 144 3.54 -8.62 7.65
CA VAL A 144 2.77 -7.65 6.87
C VAL A 144 2.81 -8.07 5.40
N CYS A 145 1.65 -8.45 4.85
CA CYS A 145 1.52 -8.70 3.41
C CYS A 145 1.30 -7.37 2.68
N ILE A 146 1.98 -7.18 1.56
CA ILE A 146 1.87 -5.97 0.75
C ILE A 146 1.66 -6.39 -0.71
N ASP A 147 0.46 -6.14 -1.23
CA ASP A 147 0.09 -6.36 -2.62
C ASP A 147 0.37 -5.08 -3.40
N TYR A 148 1.28 -5.15 -4.36
CA TYR A 148 1.69 -4.00 -5.13
C TYR A 148 2.26 -4.38 -6.51
N SER A 149 2.39 -3.39 -7.39
CA SER A 149 2.74 -3.54 -8.80
C SER A 149 1.60 -4.19 -9.61
N SER A 150 1.31 -5.46 -9.39
CA SER A 150 0.12 -6.19 -9.89
C SER A 150 -0.09 -5.99 -11.39
N VAL A 151 0.97 -6.27 -12.15
CA VAL A 151 1.01 -6.04 -13.59
C VAL A 151 0.15 -7.06 -14.34
N ASN A 152 -0.46 -6.60 -15.43
CA ASN A 152 -1.16 -7.48 -16.35
C ASN A 152 -0.18 -8.22 -17.26
N ILE A 153 -0.36 -9.52 -17.39
CA ILE A 153 0.39 -10.33 -18.35
C ILE A 153 0.05 -9.88 -19.78
N ALA A 154 1.01 -10.02 -20.68
CA ALA A 154 0.93 -9.65 -22.09
C ALA A 154 0.72 -8.12 -22.34
N LYS A 155 1.11 -7.30 -21.39
CA LYS A 155 1.11 -5.84 -21.54
C LYS A 155 2.42 -5.24 -21.06
N PRO A 156 3.02 -4.33 -21.84
CA PRO A 156 4.22 -3.63 -21.41
C PRO A 156 3.96 -2.77 -20.16
N PHE A 157 5.01 -2.55 -19.40
CA PHE A 157 4.97 -1.76 -18.18
C PHE A 157 4.87 -0.27 -18.51
N HIS A 158 3.83 0.40 -18.08
CA HIS A 158 3.66 1.83 -18.32
C HIS A 158 3.80 2.64 -17.02
N ILE A 159 4.01 3.96 -17.16
CA ILE A 159 4.25 4.87 -16.02
C ILE A 159 3.15 4.79 -14.93
N GLY A 160 1.93 4.40 -15.27
CA GLY A 160 0.85 4.18 -14.29
C GLY A 160 1.15 3.06 -13.29
N HIS A 161 1.97 2.09 -13.67
CA HIS A 161 2.41 1.02 -12.76
C HIS A 161 3.55 1.47 -11.82
N LEU A 162 4.26 2.57 -12.14
CA LEU A 162 5.36 3.07 -11.32
C LEU A 162 4.90 3.46 -9.92
N SER A 163 3.75 4.11 -9.81
CA SER A 163 3.24 4.61 -8.52
C SER A 163 3.00 3.46 -7.53
N THR A 164 2.26 2.42 -7.94
CA THR A 164 2.02 1.26 -7.07
C THR A 164 3.32 0.54 -6.74
N THR A 165 4.21 0.37 -7.73
CA THR A 165 5.49 -0.32 -7.56
C THR A 165 6.41 0.42 -6.60
N ALA A 166 6.57 1.74 -6.75
CA ALA A 166 7.43 2.57 -5.92
C ALA A 166 6.89 2.66 -4.47
N ILE A 167 5.59 2.94 -4.30
CA ILE A 167 4.96 3.05 -2.99
C ILE A 167 5.02 1.70 -2.26
N GLY A 168 4.65 0.62 -2.95
CA GLY A 168 4.65 -0.71 -2.36
C GLY A 168 6.05 -1.19 -1.97
N SER A 169 7.05 -0.98 -2.83
CA SER A 169 8.44 -1.29 -2.52
C SER A 169 8.99 -0.47 -1.35
N ALA A 170 8.62 0.81 -1.26
CA ALA A 170 9.00 1.65 -0.12
C ALA A 170 8.40 1.10 1.18
N LEU A 171 7.11 0.76 1.20
CA LEU A 171 6.45 0.15 2.36
C LEU A 171 7.08 -1.20 2.72
N TYR A 172 7.37 -2.06 1.73
CA TYR A 172 8.04 -3.33 1.95
C TYR A 172 9.39 -3.16 2.67
N LYS A 173 10.21 -2.22 2.20
CA LYS A 173 11.51 -1.90 2.80
C LYS A 173 11.36 -1.31 4.20
N ILE A 174 10.42 -0.38 4.40
CA ILE A 174 10.17 0.27 5.70
C ILE A 174 9.69 -0.75 6.73
N PHE A 175 8.72 -1.61 6.40
CA PHE A 175 8.24 -2.62 7.34
C PHE A 175 9.34 -3.62 7.73
N ASN A 176 10.15 -4.08 6.77
CA ASN A 176 11.31 -4.92 7.09
C ASN A 176 12.31 -4.19 8.01
N PHE A 177 12.55 -2.90 7.76
CA PHE A 177 13.46 -2.08 8.56
C PHE A 177 12.96 -1.87 10.00
N LEU A 178 11.63 -1.84 10.18
CA LEU A 178 10.96 -1.78 11.48
C LEU A 178 10.79 -3.15 12.16
N GLY A 179 11.44 -4.19 11.63
CA GLY A 179 11.48 -5.53 12.23
C GLY A 179 10.26 -6.41 11.94
N TYR A 180 9.32 -5.98 11.09
CA TYR A 180 8.26 -6.86 10.60
C TYR A 180 8.81 -7.83 9.57
N LYS A 181 8.15 -8.98 9.40
CA LYS A 181 8.31 -9.82 8.22
C LYS A 181 7.41 -9.28 7.12
N ALA A 182 7.92 -8.41 6.25
CA ALA A 182 7.16 -8.01 5.07
C ALA A 182 7.11 -9.16 4.04
N VAL A 183 5.97 -9.37 3.41
CA VAL A 183 5.76 -10.30 2.29
C VAL A 183 5.24 -9.50 1.11
N GLY A 184 6.08 -9.30 0.12
CA GLY A 184 5.76 -8.60 -1.13
C GLY A 184 5.04 -9.52 -2.10
N ILE A 185 3.83 -9.15 -2.50
CA ILE A 185 2.98 -9.93 -3.39
C ILE A 185 2.77 -9.14 -4.68
N ASN A 186 3.18 -9.72 -5.80
CA ASN A 186 2.83 -9.24 -7.13
C ASN A 186 1.62 -10.06 -7.61
N HIS A 187 0.44 -9.51 -7.41
CA HIS A 187 -0.83 -10.13 -7.82
C HIS A 187 -1.04 -9.94 -9.31
N LEU A 188 -0.41 -10.81 -10.12
CA LEU A 188 -0.42 -10.70 -11.57
C LEU A 188 -1.84 -10.77 -12.13
N GLY A 189 -2.15 -9.89 -13.09
CA GLY A 189 -3.37 -9.97 -13.90
C GLY A 189 -3.20 -11.03 -14.99
N ASP A 190 -3.23 -12.30 -14.60
CA ASP A 190 -3.00 -13.48 -15.45
C ASP A 190 -4.25 -14.32 -15.66
N TYR A 191 -5.43 -13.68 -15.63
CA TYR A 191 -6.71 -14.34 -15.88
C TYR A 191 -7.67 -13.44 -16.67
N GLY A 192 -8.41 -14.02 -17.59
CA GLY A 192 -9.46 -13.34 -18.35
C GLY A 192 -9.44 -13.63 -19.84
N THR A 193 -10.51 -13.21 -20.52
CA THR A 193 -10.74 -13.47 -21.95
C THR A 193 -9.68 -12.84 -22.86
N GLN A 194 -8.90 -11.87 -22.38
CA GLN A 194 -7.78 -11.29 -23.12
C GLN A 194 -6.71 -12.31 -23.53
N PHE A 195 -6.55 -13.39 -22.77
CA PHE A 195 -5.58 -14.44 -23.11
C PHE A 195 -6.07 -15.31 -24.28
N GLY A 196 -7.38 -15.58 -24.32
CA GLY A 196 -7.95 -16.24 -25.49
C GLY A 196 -7.80 -15.40 -26.77
N LYS A 197 -7.98 -14.07 -26.66
CA LYS A 197 -7.73 -13.12 -27.78
C LYS A 197 -6.27 -13.16 -28.23
N LEU A 198 -5.35 -13.17 -27.29
CA LEU A 198 -3.92 -13.22 -27.58
C LEU A 198 -3.52 -14.54 -28.26
N ILE A 199 -4.01 -15.70 -27.78
CA ILE A 199 -3.75 -16.99 -28.41
C ILE A 199 -4.34 -17.00 -29.82
N CYS A 200 -5.57 -16.52 -30.01
CA CYS A 200 -6.18 -16.43 -31.33
C CYS A 200 -5.36 -15.54 -32.27
N ALA A 201 -4.94 -14.35 -31.81
CA ALA A 201 -4.08 -13.45 -32.58
C ALA A 201 -2.76 -14.12 -33.00
N TYR A 202 -2.11 -14.80 -32.06
CA TYR A 202 -0.88 -15.52 -32.33
C TYR A 202 -1.07 -16.65 -33.35
N LYS A 203 -2.13 -17.42 -33.25
CA LYS A 203 -2.44 -18.49 -34.20
C LYS A 203 -2.71 -17.98 -35.63
N HIS A 204 -3.30 -16.81 -35.77
CA HIS A 204 -3.60 -16.21 -37.07
C HIS A 204 -2.43 -15.42 -37.66
N TRP A 205 -1.66 -14.72 -36.85
CA TRP A 205 -0.68 -13.73 -37.30
C TRP A 205 0.70 -13.83 -36.66
N GLY A 206 0.85 -14.66 -35.64
CA GLY A 206 2.11 -14.73 -34.89
C GLY A 206 3.13 -15.63 -35.54
N ASP A 207 4.37 -15.25 -35.42
CA ASP A 207 5.53 -16.08 -35.69
C ASP A 207 6.36 -16.21 -34.41
N ARG A 208 6.84 -17.42 -34.13
CA ARG A 208 7.54 -17.71 -32.89
C ARG A 208 8.86 -16.94 -32.75
N GLU A 209 9.64 -16.90 -33.83
CA GLU A 209 10.94 -16.21 -33.82
C GLU A 209 10.76 -14.69 -33.67
N GLU A 210 9.73 -14.13 -34.35
CA GLU A 210 9.40 -12.72 -34.21
C GLU A 210 8.94 -12.36 -32.80
N VAL A 211 8.11 -13.22 -32.18
CA VAL A 211 7.64 -13.00 -30.80
C VAL A 211 8.77 -13.16 -29.78
N GLU A 212 9.63 -14.17 -29.92
CA GLU A 212 10.81 -14.34 -29.06
C GLU A 212 11.78 -13.15 -29.19
N LYS A 213 12.01 -12.64 -30.39
CA LYS A 213 12.86 -11.49 -30.63
C LYS A 213 12.25 -10.15 -30.15
N GLY A 214 10.96 -9.96 -30.37
CA GLY A 214 10.24 -8.73 -30.02
C GLY A 214 9.71 -8.71 -28.58
N GLY A 215 9.70 -9.88 -27.92
CA GLY A 215 9.29 -10.02 -26.52
C GLY A 215 7.88 -9.49 -26.25
N ILE A 216 7.74 -8.76 -25.15
CA ILE A 216 6.45 -8.21 -24.71
C ILE A 216 5.83 -7.25 -25.72
N HIS A 217 6.63 -6.53 -26.51
CA HIS A 217 6.13 -5.58 -27.51
C HIS A 217 5.46 -6.31 -28.67
N ALA A 218 6.05 -7.39 -29.17
CA ALA A 218 5.43 -8.21 -30.21
C ALA A 218 4.11 -8.83 -29.73
N ILE A 219 4.07 -9.31 -28.47
CA ILE A 219 2.84 -9.81 -27.85
C ILE A 219 1.77 -8.70 -27.76
N ASN A 220 2.15 -7.50 -27.34
CA ASN A 220 1.23 -6.37 -27.26
C ASN A 220 0.72 -5.95 -28.65
N ASP A 221 1.56 -5.98 -29.68
CA ASP A 221 1.18 -5.62 -31.04
C ASP A 221 0.16 -6.62 -31.60
N LEU A 222 0.35 -7.93 -31.33
CA LEU A 222 -0.65 -8.95 -31.66
C LEU A 222 -1.99 -8.68 -30.97
N TYR A 223 -1.97 -8.29 -29.70
CA TYR A 223 -3.17 -7.95 -28.93
C TYR A 223 -3.86 -6.69 -29.45
N VAL A 224 -3.10 -5.66 -29.81
CA VAL A 224 -3.63 -4.41 -30.40
C VAL A 224 -4.24 -4.70 -31.76
N ARG A 225 -3.56 -5.49 -32.61
CA ARG A 225 -4.04 -5.91 -33.90
C ARG A 225 -5.35 -6.70 -33.80
N PHE A 226 -5.45 -7.61 -32.84
CA PHE A 226 -6.70 -8.34 -32.59
C PHE A 226 -7.86 -7.41 -32.30
N ASN A 227 -7.68 -6.43 -31.41
CA ASN A 227 -8.75 -5.50 -31.05
C ASN A 227 -9.18 -4.56 -32.21
N SER A 228 -8.35 -4.40 -33.24
CA SER A 228 -8.65 -3.55 -34.41
C SER A 228 -9.14 -4.32 -35.62
N GLU A 229 -8.71 -5.58 -35.84
CA GLU A 229 -8.91 -6.34 -37.07
C GLU A 229 -9.71 -7.63 -36.87
N ALA A 230 -10.04 -8.04 -35.63
CA ALA A 230 -10.70 -9.31 -35.37
C ALA A 230 -12.09 -9.35 -35.99
N THR A 231 -12.38 -10.44 -36.68
CA THR A 231 -13.73 -10.74 -37.20
C THR A 231 -14.59 -11.35 -36.07
N GLU A 232 -15.90 -11.45 -36.30
CA GLU A 232 -16.81 -12.09 -35.36
C GLU A 232 -16.44 -13.56 -35.11
N GLN A 233 -15.95 -14.25 -36.12
CA GLN A 233 -15.43 -15.63 -36.01
C GLN A 233 -14.22 -15.67 -35.08
N MET A 234 -13.25 -14.76 -35.23
CA MET A 234 -12.08 -14.69 -34.37
C MET A 234 -12.44 -14.38 -32.90
N GLU A 235 -13.44 -13.54 -32.67
CA GLU A 235 -13.96 -13.30 -31.32
C GLU A 235 -14.60 -14.56 -30.69
N GLN A 236 -15.22 -15.44 -31.51
CA GLN A 236 -15.71 -16.75 -31.05
C GLN A 236 -14.56 -17.71 -30.75
N GLU A 237 -13.57 -17.79 -31.64
CA GLU A 237 -12.36 -18.60 -31.44
C GLU A 237 -11.62 -18.15 -30.16
N ALA A 238 -11.50 -16.85 -29.92
CA ALA A 238 -10.88 -16.30 -28.72
C ALA A 238 -11.61 -16.73 -27.44
N ARG A 239 -12.95 -16.75 -27.45
CA ARG A 239 -13.73 -17.28 -26.33
C ARG A 239 -13.47 -18.78 -26.11
N GLU A 240 -13.33 -19.53 -27.20
CA GLU A 240 -13.00 -20.96 -27.11
C GLU A 240 -11.61 -21.20 -26.59
N TYR A 241 -10.57 -20.46 -27.04
CA TYR A 241 -9.22 -20.56 -26.46
C TYR A 241 -9.20 -20.25 -24.97
N PHE A 242 -10.01 -19.29 -24.52
CA PHE A 242 -10.11 -19.01 -23.07
C PHE A 242 -10.72 -20.19 -22.31
N ARG A 243 -11.77 -20.84 -22.85
CA ARG A 243 -12.32 -22.06 -22.26
C ARG A 243 -11.31 -23.22 -22.24
N LEU A 244 -10.52 -23.37 -23.30
CA LEU A 244 -9.44 -24.37 -23.36
C LEU A 244 -8.40 -24.14 -22.27
N ILE A 245 -8.01 -22.87 -22.01
CA ILE A 245 -7.13 -22.56 -20.87
C ILE A 245 -7.78 -23.01 -19.55
N GLU A 246 -9.06 -22.69 -19.35
CA GLU A 246 -9.78 -23.04 -18.11
C GLU A 246 -9.97 -24.54 -17.93
N SER A 247 -10.18 -25.29 -19.01
CA SER A 247 -10.36 -26.75 -19.00
C SER A 247 -9.05 -27.53 -18.89
N GLY A 248 -7.91 -26.85 -18.93
CA GLY A 248 -6.59 -27.48 -18.81
C GLY A 248 -6.07 -28.06 -20.13
N ASP A 249 -6.56 -27.58 -21.29
CA ASP A 249 -6.01 -27.98 -22.58
C ASP A 249 -4.50 -27.71 -22.63
N ARG A 250 -3.76 -28.68 -23.12
CA ARG A 250 -2.30 -28.64 -23.06
C ARG A 250 -1.72 -27.52 -23.92
N GLU A 251 -2.14 -27.45 -25.18
CA GLU A 251 -1.58 -26.47 -26.12
C GLU A 251 -1.92 -25.04 -25.73
N ALA A 252 -3.17 -24.78 -25.34
CA ALA A 252 -3.61 -23.48 -24.90
C ALA A 252 -2.85 -23.02 -23.63
N ASN A 253 -2.58 -23.95 -22.72
CA ASN A 253 -1.83 -23.64 -21.51
C ASN A 253 -0.33 -23.47 -21.77
N GLU A 254 0.29 -24.24 -22.65
CA GLU A 254 1.70 -24.06 -23.07
C GLU A 254 1.91 -22.68 -23.71
N LEU A 255 0.98 -22.21 -24.55
CA LEU A 255 1.03 -20.84 -25.12
C LEU A 255 0.83 -19.75 -24.06
N PHE A 256 -0.14 -19.94 -23.18
CA PHE A 256 -0.37 -19.01 -22.09
C PHE A 256 0.85 -18.86 -21.19
N ASP A 257 1.45 -19.99 -20.77
CA ASP A 257 2.61 -20.01 -19.90
C ASP A 257 3.83 -19.37 -20.59
N TRP A 258 4.03 -19.61 -21.88
CA TRP A 258 5.07 -18.95 -22.66
C TRP A 258 4.89 -17.41 -22.70
N PHE A 259 3.69 -16.90 -22.97
CA PHE A 259 3.43 -15.45 -22.92
C PHE A 259 3.63 -14.87 -21.53
N LYS A 260 3.30 -15.64 -20.49
CA LYS A 260 3.56 -15.26 -19.10
C LYS A 260 5.06 -15.18 -18.82
N GLU A 261 5.84 -16.14 -19.26
CA GLU A 261 7.29 -16.15 -19.10
C GLU A 261 7.96 -14.96 -19.78
N LEU A 262 7.62 -14.67 -21.03
CA LEU A 262 8.13 -13.49 -21.76
C LEU A 262 7.78 -12.18 -21.04
N THR A 263 6.56 -12.09 -20.49
CA THR A 263 6.14 -10.92 -19.71
C THR A 263 6.96 -10.80 -18.43
N LEU A 264 7.13 -11.91 -17.69
CA LEU A 264 7.87 -11.90 -16.43
C LEU A 264 9.35 -11.59 -16.63
N GLU A 265 9.96 -12.07 -17.71
CA GLU A 265 11.35 -11.73 -18.05
C GLU A 265 11.52 -10.23 -18.24
N TYR A 266 10.66 -9.62 -19.06
CA TYR A 266 10.66 -8.17 -19.28
C TYR A 266 10.44 -7.39 -17.98
N VAL A 267 9.42 -7.74 -17.20
CA VAL A 267 9.05 -7.03 -15.97
C VAL A 267 10.13 -7.16 -14.90
N LYS A 268 10.77 -8.33 -14.79
CA LYS A 268 11.89 -8.54 -13.85
C LYS A 268 13.07 -7.63 -14.16
N GLY A 269 13.41 -7.42 -15.44
CA GLY A 269 14.44 -6.47 -15.84
C GLY A 269 14.14 -5.03 -15.40
N ILE A 270 12.87 -4.61 -15.42
CA ILE A 270 12.44 -3.31 -14.87
C ILE A 270 12.55 -3.30 -13.33
N TYR A 271 12.13 -4.37 -12.65
CA TYR A 271 12.23 -4.46 -11.19
C TYR A 271 13.68 -4.41 -10.70
N GLU A 272 14.61 -5.03 -11.42
CA GLU A 272 16.04 -4.93 -11.12
C GLU A 272 16.54 -3.49 -11.17
N LYS A 273 16.21 -2.74 -12.25
CA LYS A 273 16.56 -1.32 -12.37
C LYS A 273 15.96 -0.46 -11.25
N LEU A 274 14.74 -0.78 -10.79
CA LEU A 274 14.05 -0.08 -9.71
C LEU A 274 14.45 -0.57 -8.32
N ASN A 275 15.28 -1.60 -8.20
CA ASN A 275 15.61 -2.28 -6.93
C ASN A 275 14.36 -2.72 -6.18
N VAL A 276 13.47 -3.45 -6.89
CA VAL A 276 12.19 -3.97 -6.38
C VAL A 276 12.22 -5.49 -6.42
N THR A 277 11.74 -6.12 -5.35
CA THR A 277 11.67 -7.58 -5.22
C THR A 277 10.31 -8.01 -4.70
N PHE A 278 9.93 -9.25 -4.98
CA PHE A 278 8.69 -9.87 -4.50
C PHE A 278 8.96 -11.26 -3.94
N ASP A 279 8.20 -11.63 -2.92
CA ASP A 279 8.21 -12.98 -2.32
C ASP A 279 7.21 -13.91 -3.01
N SER A 280 6.19 -13.36 -3.69
CA SER A 280 5.15 -14.11 -4.36
C SER A 280 4.72 -13.46 -5.66
N TYR A 281 4.55 -14.29 -6.70
CA TYR A 281 3.94 -13.94 -7.99
C TYR A 281 2.60 -14.67 -8.20
N ALA A 282 1.89 -15.00 -7.12
CA ALA A 282 0.58 -15.61 -7.18
C ALA A 282 -0.44 -14.61 -7.73
N GLY A 283 -0.72 -14.73 -9.03
CA GLY A 283 -1.67 -13.89 -9.77
C GLY A 283 -3.11 -14.37 -9.64
N GLU A 284 -3.99 -13.77 -10.42
CA GLU A 284 -5.42 -14.05 -10.44
C GLU A 284 -5.73 -15.54 -10.71
N ARG A 285 -5.00 -16.16 -11.63
CA ARG A 285 -5.18 -17.57 -12.01
C ARG A 285 -4.92 -18.53 -10.85
N PHE A 286 -3.98 -18.20 -9.96
CA PHE A 286 -3.66 -19.02 -8.79
C PHE A 286 -4.86 -19.21 -7.85
N TYR A 287 -5.82 -18.29 -7.87
CA TYR A 287 -6.97 -18.32 -6.98
C TYR A 287 -8.24 -18.92 -7.60
N THR A 288 -8.21 -19.38 -8.86
CA THR A 288 -9.41 -19.85 -9.55
C THR A 288 -10.05 -21.06 -8.89
N ASP A 289 -9.26 -22.03 -8.44
CA ASP A 289 -9.73 -23.22 -7.71
C ASP A 289 -10.18 -22.92 -6.27
N LYS A 290 -9.89 -21.72 -5.75
CA LYS A 290 -10.18 -21.29 -4.39
C LYS A 290 -11.47 -20.46 -4.30
N MET A 291 -12.04 -20.05 -5.42
CA MET A 291 -13.25 -19.22 -5.47
C MET A 291 -14.52 -20.03 -5.12
N GLY A 292 -14.62 -21.28 -5.59
CA GLY A 292 -15.76 -22.16 -5.30
C GLY A 292 -16.07 -22.25 -3.80
N PRO A 293 -15.11 -22.64 -2.96
CA PRO A 293 -15.30 -22.71 -1.51
C PRO A 293 -15.76 -21.39 -0.87
N VAL A 294 -15.34 -20.24 -1.40
CA VAL A 294 -15.79 -18.92 -0.92
C VAL A 294 -17.27 -18.69 -1.24
N VAL A 295 -17.69 -19.04 -2.46
CA VAL A 295 -19.10 -18.94 -2.87
C VAL A 295 -19.98 -19.85 -2.02
N ASP A 296 -19.52 -21.08 -1.78
CA ASP A 296 -20.25 -22.05 -0.97
C ASP A 296 -20.40 -21.56 0.49
N GLU A 297 -19.32 -21.02 1.08
CA GLU A 297 -19.39 -20.43 2.43
C GLU A 297 -20.35 -19.24 2.49
N LEU A 298 -20.35 -18.36 1.48
CA LEU A 298 -21.29 -17.24 1.41
C LEU A 298 -22.74 -17.72 1.35
N ARG A 299 -22.99 -18.81 0.60
CA ARG A 299 -24.32 -19.44 0.49
C ARG A 299 -24.76 -20.07 1.81
N GLU A 300 -23.89 -20.84 2.45
CA GLU A 300 -24.17 -21.49 3.75
C GLU A 300 -24.47 -20.47 4.84
N LYS A 301 -23.82 -19.31 4.81
CA LYS A 301 -24.05 -18.21 5.74
C LYS A 301 -25.30 -17.38 5.41
N GLY A 302 -26.00 -17.66 4.31
CA GLY A 302 -27.17 -16.91 3.88
C GLY A 302 -26.86 -15.47 3.44
N LEU A 303 -25.63 -15.21 3.01
CA LEU A 303 -25.18 -13.88 2.58
C LEU A 303 -25.45 -13.62 1.10
N LEU A 304 -25.63 -14.69 0.29
CA LEU A 304 -25.92 -14.55 -1.14
C LEU A 304 -27.42 -14.26 -1.37
N LYS A 305 -27.69 -13.29 -2.22
CA LYS A 305 -29.02 -12.96 -2.73
C LYS A 305 -28.97 -12.95 -4.26
N GLU A 306 -30.08 -13.36 -4.89
CA GLU A 306 -30.23 -13.21 -6.33
C GLU A 306 -30.73 -11.80 -6.67
N SER A 307 -30.10 -11.17 -7.65
CA SER A 307 -30.47 -9.87 -8.20
C SER A 307 -30.22 -9.86 -9.69
N GLU A 308 -31.25 -9.69 -10.49
CA GLU A 308 -31.18 -9.66 -11.97
C GLU A 308 -30.45 -10.88 -12.56
N GLY A 309 -30.67 -12.06 -11.96
CA GLY A 309 -30.02 -13.32 -12.33
C GLY A 309 -28.58 -13.47 -11.83
N ALA A 310 -27.98 -12.47 -11.25
CA ALA A 310 -26.65 -12.53 -10.64
C ALA A 310 -26.72 -12.86 -9.14
N GLN A 311 -25.63 -13.37 -8.58
CA GLN A 311 -25.50 -13.59 -7.11
C GLN A 311 -24.72 -12.44 -6.49
N ILE A 312 -25.31 -11.79 -5.52
CA ILE A 312 -24.76 -10.61 -4.84
C ILE A 312 -24.70 -10.80 -3.32
N VAL A 313 -23.83 -10.04 -2.65
CA VAL A 313 -23.96 -9.74 -1.22
C VAL A 313 -24.52 -8.33 -1.09
N ASP A 314 -25.66 -8.21 -0.40
CA ASP A 314 -26.33 -6.93 -0.16
C ASP A 314 -25.55 -6.09 0.85
N LEU A 315 -25.08 -4.94 0.41
CA LEU A 315 -24.32 -3.98 1.23
C LEU A 315 -25.03 -2.63 1.40
N GLU A 316 -26.30 -2.51 0.96
CA GLU A 316 -27.10 -1.29 1.14
C GLU A 316 -27.24 -0.88 2.61
N PRO A 317 -27.43 -1.82 3.57
CA PRO A 317 -27.47 -1.47 4.99
C PRO A 317 -26.18 -0.80 5.52
N TYR A 318 -25.08 -0.92 4.78
CA TYR A 318 -23.77 -0.34 5.10
C TYR A 318 -23.42 0.88 4.22
N GLY A 319 -24.40 1.41 3.48
CA GLY A 319 -24.23 2.58 2.61
C GLY A 319 -23.36 2.34 1.38
N MET A 320 -23.36 1.12 0.86
CA MET A 320 -22.64 0.72 -0.34
C MET A 320 -23.56 0.00 -1.32
N PRO A 321 -23.30 0.10 -2.65
CA PRO A 321 -23.97 -0.75 -3.63
C PRO A 321 -23.69 -2.24 -3.33
N PRO A 322 -24.55 -3.16 -3.79
CA PRO A 322 -24.35 -4.60 -3.66
C PRO A 322 -22.99 -5.06 -4.21
N CYS A 323 -22.35 -6.01 -3.54
CA CYS A 323 -21.12 -6.64 -4.03
C CYS A 323 -21.47 -7.82 -4.93
N LEU A 324 -21.07 -7.75 -6.18
CA LEU A 324 -21.37 -8.78 -7.17
C LEU A 324 -20.37 -9.93 -7.03
N ILE A 325 -20.88 -11.14 -6.79
CA ILE A 325 -20.10 -12.36 -6.54
C ILE A 325 -20.07 -13.28 -7.76
N LEU A 326 -21.23 -13.59 -8.34
CA LEU A 326 -21.35 -14.37 -9.58
C LEU A 326 -22.23 -13.64 -10.59
N ARG A 327 -21.87 -13.74 -11.86
CA ARG A 327 -22.70 -13.28 -12.97
C ARG A 327 -23.90 -14.20 -13.17
N SER A 328 -24.83 -13.78 -14.01
CA SER A 328 -26.00 -14.57 -14.42
C SER A 328 -25.65 -15.89 -15.14
N ASP A 329 -24.49 -15.96 -15.79
CA ASP A 329 -23.94 -17.17 -16.38
C ASP A 329 -23.18 -18.07 -15.39
N GLY A 330 -23.17 -17.72 -14.10
CA GLY A 330 -22.46 -18.43 -13.05
C GLY A 330 -20.95 -18.15 -12.97
N ALA A 331 -20.40 -17.31 -13.85
CA ALA A 331 -18.98 -16.97 -13.82
C ALA A 331 -18.66 -16.09 -12.58
N SER A 332 -17.55 -16.40 -11.93
CA SER A 332 -17.04 -15.62 -10.82
C SER A 332 -16.45 -14.29 -11.29
N LEU A 333 -16.46 -13.30 -10.40
CA LEU A 333 -16.02 -11.95 -10.66
C LEU A 333 -14.77 -11.56 -9.84
N TYR A 334 -14.26 -10.35 -10.09
CA TYR A 334 -13.08 -9.82 -9.38
C TYR A 334 -13.23 -9.89 -7.85
N ALA A 335 -14.40 -9.53 -7.31
CA ALA A 335 -14.64 -9.55 -5.87
C ALA A 335 -14.48 -10.96 -5.28
N THR A 336 -14.99 -11.99 -5.95
CA THR A 336 -14.88 -13.40 -5.50
C THR A 336 -13.43 -13.85 -5.43
N ARG A 337 -12.64 -13.43 -6.41
CA ARG A 337 -11.20 -13.74 -6.47
C ARG A 337 -10.43 -13.04 -5.36
N ASP A 338 -10.73 -11.77 -5.10
CA ASP A 338 -10.08 -11.00 -4.04
C ASP A 338 -10.46 -11.51 -2.64
N LEU A 339 -11.70 -11.98 -2.45
CA LEU A 339 -12.11 -12.69 -1.24
C LEU A 339 -11.26 -13.96 -1.04
N ALA A 340 -11.13 -14.78 -2.08
CA ALA A 340 -10.32 -16.00 -2.05
C ALA A 340 -8.84 -15.68 -1.79
N ALA A 341 -8.30 -14.63 -2.41
CA ALA A 341 -6.93 -14.19 -2.22
C ALA A 341 -6.68 -13.72 -0.77
N ALA A 342 -7.56 -12.91 -0.19
CA ALA A 342 -7.44 -12.44 1.18
C ALA A 342 -7.49 -13.60 2.19
N ILE A 343 -8.41 -14.55 2.01
CA ILE A 343 -8.52 -15.75 2.85
C ILE A 343 -7.26 -16.63 2.74
N TYR A 344 -6.78 -16.87 1.52
CA TYR A 344 -5.55 -17.61 1.28
C TYR A 344 -4.34 -16.94 1.94
N ARG A 345 -4.19 -15.63 1.77
CA ARG A 345 -3.09 -14.84 2.36
C ARG A 345 -3.11 -14.91 3.88
N LYS A 346 -4.28 -14.81 4.51
CA LYS A 346 -4.40 -14.96 5.97
C LYS A 346 -3.99 -16.35 6.42
N LYS A 347 -4.48 -17.39 5.73
CA LYS A 347 -4.15 -18.79 6.05
C LYS A 347 -2.65 -19.09 5.88
N THR A 348 -2.02 -18.54 4.84
CA THR A 348 -0.64 -18.87 4.45
C THR A 348 0.39 -18.08 5.22
N TYR A 349 0.16 -16.79 5.42
CA TYR A 349 1.14 -15.86 5.99
C TYR A 349 0.82 -15.44 7.42
N ASP A 350 -0.38 -15.75 7.92
CA ASP A 350 -0.91 -15.29 9.22
C ASP A 350 -0.60 -13.81 9.50
N PHE A 351 -0.92 -12.96 8.53
CA PHE A 351 -0.57 -11.55 8.58
C PHE A 351 -1.19 -10.81 9.78
N TYR A 352 -0.42 -9.89 10.35
CA TYR A 352 -0.86 -8.84 11.25
C TYR A 352 -1.61 -7.75 10.49
N LYS A 353 -1.13 -7.38 9.27
CA LYS A 353 -1.82 -6.49 8.32
C LYS A 353 -1.61 -6.98 6.89
N CYS A 354 -2.59 -6.68 6.03
CA CYS A 354 -2.47 -6.88 4.59
C CYS A 354 -2.79 -5.56 3.87
N LEU A 355 -1.80 -5.02 3.18
CA LEU A 355 -1.87 -3.74 2.49
C LEU A 355 -2.08 -3.98 0.99
N TYR A 356 -3.05 -3.27 0.40
CA TYR A 356 -3.34 -3.29 -1.03
C TYR A 356 -2.98 -1.92 -1.60
N VAL A 357 -1.85 -1.82 -2.30
CA VAL A 357 -1.35 -0.57 -2.88
C VAL A 357 -1.95 -0.39 -4.27
N VAL A 358 -3.14 0.15 -4.32
CA VAL A 358 -3.95 0.25 -5.54
C VAL A 358 -4.54 1.66 -5.67
N ALA A 359 -4.74 2.12 -6.93
CA ALA A 359 -5.26 3.45 -7.20
C ALA A 359 -6.64 3.70 -6.57
N TYR A 360 -6.91 4.95 -6.20
CA TYR A 360 -8.11 5.36 -5.44
C TYR A 360 -9.44 5.02 -6.14
N GLN A 361 -9.44 4.82 -7.45
CA GLN A 361 -10.63 4.42 -8.20
C GLN A 361 -11.19 3.08 -7.73
N GLN A 362 -10.38 2.24 -7.07
CA GLN A 362 -10.78 0.96 -6.51
C GLN A 362 -11.29 1.06 -5.06
N ASN A 363 -11.45 2.26 -4.51
CA ASN A 363 -11.92 2.46 -3.14
C ASN A 363 -13.22 1.72 -2.82
N LEU A 364 -14.21 1.81 -3.72
CA LEU A 364 -15.49 1.13 -3.50
C LEU A 364 -15.31 -0.39 -3.48
N HIS A 365 -14.55 -0.92 -4.43
CA HIS A 365 -14.27 -2.36 -4.55
C HIS A 365 -13.66 -2.91 -3.25
N PHE A 366 -12.57 -2.30 -2.74
CA PHE A 366 -11.93 -2.76 -1.51
C PHE A 366 -12.83 -2.60 -0.28
N ARG A 367 -13.62 -1.53 -0.19
CA ARG A 367 -14.61 -1.38 0.87
C ARG A 367 -15.66 -2.49 0.84
N GLN A 368 -16.12 -2.91 -0.35
CA GLN A 368 -17.05 -4.02 -0.52
C GLN A 368 -16.39 -5.35 -0.11
N VAL A 369 -15.22 -5.66 -0.63
CA VAL A 369 -14.49 -6.91 -0.32
C VAL A 369 -14.23 -7.04 1.18
N PHE A 370 -13.73 -5.97 1.84
CA PHE A 370 -13.45 -5.99 3.27
C PHE A 370 -14.73 -6.15 4.10
N LYS A 371 -15.83 -5.51 3.68
CA LYS A 371 -17.14 -5.67 4.37
C LYS A 371 -17.71 -7.07 4.19
N VAL A 372 -17.59 -7.68 3.02
CA VAL A 372 -18.01 -9.07 2.80
C VAL A 372 -17.23 -10.02 3.70
N LEU A 373 -15.91 -9.87 3.82
CA LEU A 373 -15.09 -10.67 4.75
C LEU A 373 -15.53 -10.49 6.22
N GLU A 374 -15.85 -9.26 6.62
CA GLU A 374 -16.38 -8.98 7.96
C GLU A 374 -17.72 -9.71 8.18
N LEU A 375 -18.64 -9.66 7.21
CA LEU A 375 -19.93 -10.37 7.25
C LEU A 375 -19.76 -11.89 7.24
N MET A 376 -18.71 -12.41 6.61
CA MET A 376 -18.32 -13.81 6.72
C MET A 376 -17.79 -14.19 8.12
N GLY A 377 -17.64 -13.24 9.05
CA GLY A 377 -17.15 -13.46 10.40
C GLY A 377 -15.62 -13.46 10.49
N ARG A 378 -14.92 -12.84 9.54
CA ARG A 378 -13.46 -12.72 9.57
C ARG A 378 -13.05 -11.51 10.42
N GLU A 379 -12.74 -11.73 11.70
CA GLU A 379 -12.30 -10.65 12.62
C GLU A 379 -11.08 -9.86 12.10
N TRP A 380 -10.20 -10.53 11.34
CA TRP A 380 -9.03 -9.93 10.72
C TRP A 380 -9.34 -9.03 9.50
N ALA A 381 -10.61 -8.93 9.06
CA ALA A 381 -10.98 -8.02 7.97
C ALA A 381 -10.64 -6.55 8.31
N LYS A 382 -10.63 -6.17 9.59
CA LYS A 382 -10.19 -4.86 10.10
C LYS A 382 -8.69 -4.58 9.87
N ASP A 383 -7.89 -5.62 9.62
CA ASP A 383 -6.45 -5.54 9.41
C ASP A 383 -6.09 -5.45 7.92
N LEU A 384 -7.08 -5.44 7.03
CA LEU A 384 -6.94 -5.17 5.61
C LEU A 384 -6.96 -3.66 5.36
N VAL A 385 -6.02 -3.17 4.58
CA VAL A 385 -5.88 -1.73 4.34
C VAL A 385 -5.71 -1.46 2.84
N HIS A 386 -6.58 -0.63 2.28
CA HIS A 386 -6.39 -0.09 0.95
C HIS A 386 -5.49 1.16 1.03
N VAL A 387 -4.26 1.03 0.56
CA VAL A 387 -3.30 2.13 0.43
C VAL A 387 -3.56 2.82 -0.89
N ALA A 388 -4.55 3.71 -0.88
CA ALA A 388 -5.02 4.40 -2.08
C ALA A 388 -4.07 5.54 -2.49
N TYR A 389 -3.74 5.62 -3.78
CA TYR A 389 -2.94 6.70 -4.35
C TYR A 389 -3.61 7.31 -5.58
N GLY A 390 -3.19 8.53 -5.97
CA GLY A 390 -3.68 9.22 -7.16
C GLY A 390 -3.12 8.63 -8.45
N MET A 391 -3.94 8.64 -9.52
CA MET A 391 -3.49 8.19 -10.85
C MET A 391 -2.51 9.17 -11.50
N VAL A 392 -1.56 8.64 -12.23
CA VAL A 392 -0.78 9.41 -13.21
C VAL A 392 -1.64 9.59 -14.46
N SER A 393 -1.84 10.83 -14.89
CA SER A 393 -2.56 11.18 -16.12
C SER A 393 -1.72 12.07 -17.02
N LEU A 394 -1.99 12.03 -18.31
CA LEU A 394 -1.42 12.96 -19.28
C LEU A 394 -2.18 14.29 -19.21
N GLU A 395 -1.61 15.37 -19.76
CA GLU A 395 -2.25 16.71 -19.77
C GLU A 395 -3.61 16.68 -20.47
N ASP A 396 -3.76 15.83 -21.47
CA ASP A 396 -4.96 15.66 -22.30
C ASP A 396 -5.87 14.49 -21.88
N GLY A 397 -5.69 13.95 -20.67
CA GLY A 397 -6.56 12.95 -20.06
C GLY A 397 -5.89 11.65 -19.63
N ALA A 398 -6.70 10.61 -19.42
CA ALA A 398 -6.22 9.32 -18.95
C ALA A 398 -5.42 8.57 -20.01
N MET A 399 -4.37 7.86 -19.59
CA MET A 399 -3.65 6.92 -20.45
C MET A 399 -4.56 5.76 -20.89
N SER A 400 -4.36 5.30 -22.12
CA SER A 400 -5.12 4.18 -22.67
C SER A 400 -4.24 3.29 -23.56
N THR A 401 -3.93 2.10 -23.09
CA THR A 401 -3.19 1.10 -23.86
C THR A 401 -3.94 0.67 -25.12
N ARG A 402 -5.29 0.61 -25.05
CA ARG A 402 -6.13 0.25 -26.23
C ARG A 402 -6.06 1.28 -27.35
N LYS A 403 -5.73 2.53 -27.05
CA LYS A 403 -5.65 3.64 -28.01
C LYS A 403 -4.20 4.00 -28.37
N GLY A 404 -3.21 3.23 -27.91
CA GLY A 404 -1.78 3.51 -28.12
C GLY A 404 -1.28 4.78 -27.42
N LYS A 405 -2.07 5.37 -26.52
CA LYS A 405 -1.74 6.60 -25.79
C LYS A 405 -1.17 6.26 -24.42
N VAL A 406 0.09 5.83 -24.40
CA VAL A 406 0.78 5.32 -23.21
C VAL A 406 2.21 5.86 -23.20
N VAL A 407 2.71 6.16 -22.00
CA VAL A 407 4.15 6.38 -21.76
C VAL A 407 4.70 5.09 -21.14
N TRP A 408 5.57 4.43 -21.88
CA TRP A 408 6.21 3.22 -21.37
C TRP A 408 7.18 3.57 -20.24
N LEU A 409 7.26 2.70 -19.25
CA LEU A 409 8.11 3.00 -18.11
C LEU A 409 9.59 2.98 -18.50
N GLU A 410 9.98 2.11 -19.42
CA GLU A 410 11.36 2.01 -19.95
C GLU A 410 11.87 3.28 -20.64
N ASP A 411 10.95 4.14 -21.13
CA ASP A 411 11.29 5.44 -21.72
C ASP A 411 11.59 6.51 -20.65
N VAL A 412 11.35 6.19 -19.37
CA VAL A 412 11.41 7.15 -18.26
C VAL A 412 12.53 6.81 -17.26
N ILE A 413 12.96 5.53 -17.18
CA ILE A 413 13.94 5.02 -16.19
C ILE A 413 15.34 4.77 -16.75
#